data_680d2fe03ba94cfdb5ffc6b09540ba7a
#
_entry.id   680d2fe03ba94cfdb5ffc6b09540ba7a
#
_cell.length_a   1.000
_cell.length_b   1.000
_cell.length_c   1.000
_cell.angle_alpha   90.00
_cell.angle_beta   90.00
_cell.angle_gamma   90.00
#
_symmetry.space_group_name_H-M   'P 1'
#
loop_
_entity.id
_entity.type
_entity.pdbx_description
1 polymer ?
#
loop_
_entity_poly.entity_id
_entity_poly.type
_entity_poly.pdbx_seq_one_letter_code
_entity_poly.pdbx_strand_id
1 'polypeptide(L)'
;MHISNLFKIAVRAIGANKLRSFLTMLGIIIGVGSVIAMIAIGQGSKQSIQKNISEMGSNMIMIHPGQDKGPGGARQDASEMQTLKLKDYELLKENTRYLSAISPSVNSSGQFVSGNNNTPSTMYGISPDYLEIRQLKVEDGEMFTEEDVKTSAKVCVIGKTVADNLFTNGEDPVGRVIRFGTTPFRIVGVLKSKGYNSFGMDQDDIVLAPYTTVMKRILAVTYLQGINASAITEGMTDQAIEEITSLLRESHKLGEGDEDNFSIRSQEEMAQMMTSTSDTMSVLLLVVACISLIVGG
;
A
#
# COMPACT_ATOMS: atom_id res chain seq x y z
N MET A 1 9.66 13.78 61.57
CA MET A 1 9.72 12.32 61.33
C MET A 1 10.81 12.04 60.29
N HIS A 2 11.84 11.26 60.65
CA HIS A 2 12.97 11.02 59.71
C HIS A 2 12.50 10.04 58.60
N ILE A 3 12.75 10.37 57.36
CA ILE A 3 12.45 9.56 56.15
C ILE A 3 13.00 8.14 56.30
N SER A 4 14.13 7.96 56.99
CA SER A 4 14.75 6.64 57.25
C SER A 4 13.88 5.75 58.15
N ASN A 5 13.09 6.30 59.09
CA ASN A 5 12.18 5.54 59.93
C ASN A 5 10.92 5.06 59.15
N LEU A 6 10.41 5.92 58.24
CA LEU A 6 9.31 5.54 57.35
C LEU A 6 9.70 4.41 56.43
N PHE A 7 10.92 4.46 55.87
CA PHE A 7 11.44 3.38 55.01
C PHE A 7 11.59 2.06 55.77
N LYS A 8 12.13 2.09 57.01
CA LYS A 8 12.25 0.87 57.85
C LYS A 8 10.88 0.27 58.20
N ILE A 9 9.90 1.09 58.48
CA ILE A 9 8.51 0.64 58.77
C ILE A 9 7.89 0.01 57.55
N ALA A 10 8.04 0.62 56.36
CA ALA A 10 7.55 0.13 55.09
C ALA A 10 8.16 -1.26 54.73
N VAL A 11 9.49 -1.41 54.82
CA VAL A 11 10.18 -2.69 54.59
C VAL A 11 9.71 -3.78 55.57
N ARG A 12 9.47 -3.42 56.86
CA ARG A 12 9.01 -4.36 57.85
C ARG A 12 7.54 -4.79 57.60
N ALA A 13 6.67 -3.87 57.15
CA ALA A 13 5.31 -4.17 56.77
C ALA A 13 5.23 -5.10 55.52
N ILE A 14 6.10 -4.92 54.54
CA ILE A 14 6.26 -5.81 53.37
C ILE A 14 6.67 -7.21 53.81
N GLY A 15 7.60 -7.30 54.76
CA GLY A 15 8.06 -8.58 55.31
C GLY A 15 7.04 -9.34 56.18
N ALA A 16 6.08 -8.67 56.75
CA ALA A 16 5.04 -9.25 57.62
C ALA A 16 3.99 -10.08 56.86
N ASN A 17 3.66 -9.71 55.60
CA ASN A 17 2.71 -10.43 54.74
C ASN A 17 3.28 -10.71 53.36
N LYS A 18 4.30 -11.56 53.28
CA LYS A 18 5.11 -11.83 52.07
C LYS A 18 4.26 -12.17 50.83
N LEU A 19 3.25 -12.99 50.95
CA LEU A 19 2.41 -13.41 49.84
C LEU A 19 1.59 -12.25 49.28
N ARG A 20 0.98 -11.42 50.13
CA ARG A 20 0.19 -10.23 49.69
C ARG A 20 1.11 -9.21 49.01
N SER A 21 2.25 -8.90 49.63
CA SER A 21 3.24 -7.96 49.09
C SER A 21 3.81 -8.43 47.77
N PHE A 22 4.04 -9.74 47.59
CA PHE A 22 4.47 -10.33 46.33
C PHE A 22 3.41 -10.20 45.23
N LEU A 23 2.14 -10.50 45.55
CA LEU A 23 1.05 -10.42 44.58
C LEU A 23 0.77 -8.97 44.14
N THR A 24 0.81 -8.01 45.05
CA THR A 24 0.63 -6.58 44.70
C THR A 24 1.81 -6.07 43.90
N MET A 25 3.05 -6.42 44.26
CA MET A 25 4.24 -6.05 43.48
C MET A 25 4.17 -6.66 42.06
N LEU A 26 3.79 -7.93 41.96
CA LEU A 26 3.63 -8.62 40.68
C LEU A 26 2.57 -7.92 39.81
N GLY A 27 1.42 -7.53 40.37
CA GLY A 27 0.38 -6.78 39.68
C GLY A 27 0.86 -5.44 39.12
N ILE A 28 1.64 -4.69 39.92
CA ILE A 28 2.22 -3.43 39.50
C ILE A 28 3.28 -3.64 38.39
N ILE A 29 4.15 -4.64 38.54
CA ILE A 29 5.20 -4.93 37.54
C ILE A 29 4.55 -5.31 36.20
N ILE A 30 3.55 -6.19 36.21
CA ILE A 30 2.83 -6.59 34.99
C ILE A 30 2.08 -5.38 34.42
N GLY A 31 1.38 -4.59 35.24
CA GLY A 31 0.66 -3.41 34.79
C GLY A 31 1.56 -2.37 34.13
N VAL A 32 2.64 -1.97 34.80
CA VAL A 32 3.60 -0.99 34.21
C VAL A 32 4.34 -1.56 33.01
N GLY A 33 4.77 -2.83 33.10
CA GLY A 33 5.45 -3.51 31.98
C GLY A 33 4.57 -3.59 30.72
N SER A 34 3.27 -3.89 30.88
CA SER A 34 2.34 -3.92 29.76
C SER A 34 2.10 -2.54 29.13
N VAL A 35 2.04 -1.47 29.92
CA VAL A 35 1.95 -0.09 29.42
C VAL A 35 3.18 0.30 28.61
N ILE A 36 4.37 0.02 29.15
CA ILE A 36 5.64 0.33 28.45
C ILE A 36 5.75 -0.43 27.13
N ALA A 37 5.46 -1.74 27.16
CA ALA A 37 5.50 -2.58 25.96
C ALA A 37 4.52 -2.06 24.90
N MET A 38 3.34 -1.63 25.30
CA MET A 38 2.32 -1.10 24.42
C MET A 38 2.71 0.22 23.77
N ILE A 39 3.27 1.17 24.54
CA ILE A 39 3.77 2.43 24.00
C ILE A 39 4.88 2.15 22.98
N ALA A 40 5.76 1.22 23.27
CA ALA A 40 6.85 0.83 22.37
C ALA A 40 6.32 0.22 21.06
N ILE A 41 5.31 -0.66 21.13
CA ILE A 41 4.65 -1.26 19.95
C ILE A 41 3.93 -0.18 19.13
N GLY A 42 3.18 0.71 19.77
CA GLY A 42 2.47 1.80 19.10
C GLY A 42 3.42 2.75 18.36
N GLN A 43 4.52 3.15 18.98
CA GLN A 43 5.55 3.99 18.36
C GLN A 43 6.27 3.27 17.21
N GLY A 44 6.61 1.99 17.40
CA GLY A 44 7.22 1.17 16.35
C GLY A 44 6.31 1.00 15.13
N SER A 45 5.02 0.78 15.36
CA SER A 45 4.02 0.70 14.29
C SER A 45 3.91 2.02 13.50
N LYS A 46 3.83 3.15 14.20
CA LYS A 46 3.82 4.49 13.58
C LYS A 46 5.04 4.74 12.71
N GLN A 47 6.22 4.42 13.22
CA GLN A 47 7.47 4.59 12.48
C GLN A 47 7.54 3.68 11.25
N SER A 48 7.06 2.44 11.35
CA SER A 48 6.94 1.51 10.23
C SER A 48 6.00 2.02 9.14
N ILE A 49 4.83 2.54 9.53
CA ILE A 49 3.86 3.12 8.58
C ILE A 49 4.50 4.32 7.86
N GLN A 50 5.11 5.24 8.59
CA GLN A 50 5.76 6.41 8.01
C GLN A 50 6.90 6.05 7.05
N LYS A 51 7.70 5.04 7.38
CA LYS A 51 8.75 4.53 6.50
C LYS A 51 8.17 3.95 5.21
N ASN A 52 7.12 3.12 5.30
CA ASN A 52 6.45 2.56 4.13
C ASN A 52 5.91 3.64 3.18
N ILE A 53 5.32 4.72 3.74
CA ILE A 53 4.82 5.85 2.95
C ILE A 53 5.96 6.50 2.17
N SER A 54 7.06 6.80 2.86
CA SER A 54 8.22 7.43 2.21
C SER A 54 8.81 6.55 1.10
N GLU A 55 8.79 5.22 1.26
CA GLU A 55 9.29 4.26 0.25
C GLU A 55 8.33 4.05 -0.93
N MET A 56 7.04 4.34 -0.76
CA MET A 56 6.03 4.18 -1.81
C MET A 56 5.75 5.45 -2.60
N GLY A 57 6.33 6.60 -2.21
CA GLY A 57 6.04 7.92 -2.74
C GLY A 57 4.97 8.64 -1.91
N SER A 58 5.38 9.62 -1.12
CA SER A 58 4.50 10.35 -0.18
C SER A 58 3.37 11.12 -0.86
N ASN A 59 3.57 11.54 -2.10
CA ASN A 59 2.65 12.34 -2.90
C ASN A 59 1.81 11.51 -3.90
N MET A 60 1.71 10.18 -3.69
CA MET A 60 0.92 9.31 -4.54
C MET A 60 -0.58 9.48 -4.27
N ILE A 61 -1.35 9.59 -5.35
CA ILE A 61 -2.80 9.67 -5.39
C ILE A 61 -3.34 8.46 -6.15
N MET A 62 -4.30 7.77 -5.56
CA MET A 62 -4.95 6.62 -6.15
C MET A 62 -6.41 6.94 -6.43
N ILE A 63 -6.83 6.71 -7.67
CA ILE A 63 -8.20 6.91 -8.12
C ILE A 63 -8.77 5.53 -8.44
N HIS A 64 -9.85 5.17 -7.78
CA HIS A 64 -10.54 3.90 -7.97
C HIS A 64 -11.96 4.11 -8.49
N PRO A 65 -12.50 3.17 -9.29
CA PRO A 65 -13.90 3.22 -9.68
C PRO A 65 -14.82 2.90 -8.49
N GLY A 66 -16.03 3.45 -8.51
CA GLY A 66 -17.05 3.21 -7.49
C GLY A 66 -16.99 4.16 -6.30
N GLN A 67 -18.04 4.14 -5.49
CA GLN A 67 -18.18 5.00 -4.32
C GLN A 67 -17.32 4.52 -3.15
N ASP A 68 -16.85 5.46 -2.36
CA ASP A 68 -16.19 5.17 -1.09
C ASP A 68 -17.24 4.85 0.00
N LYS A 69 -17.77 3.64 -0.03
CA LYS A 69 -18.65 3.14 1.05
C LYS A 69 -17.76 2.71 2.21
N GLY A 70 -17.79 3.47 3.30
CA GLY A 70 -17.01 3.21 4.51
C GLY A 70 -17.14 1.78 5.07
N PRO A 71 -16.44 1.45 6.17
CA PRO A 71 -16.44 0.10 6.75
C PRO A 71 -17.86 -0.41 7.04
N GLY A 72 -18.29 -1.47 6.35
CA GLY A 72 -19.62 -2.07 6.50
C GLY A 72 -20.62 -1.71 5.39
N GLY A 73 -20.21 -0.97 4.36
CA GLY A 73 -21.03 -0.68 3.18
C GLY A 73 -21.36 -1.94 2.36
N ALA A 74 -22.49 -1.93 1.65
CA ALA A 74 -22.89 -3.01 0.77
C ALA A 74 -21.82 -3.23 -0.33
N ARG A 75 -21.68 -4.49 -0.79
CA ARG A 75 -20.79 -4.81 -1.92
C ARG A 75 -21.14 -3.94 -3.12
N GLN A 76 -20.13 -3.33 -3.74
CA GLN A 76 -20.31 -2.57 -4.97
C GLN A 76 -20.77 -3.51 -6.10
N ASP A 77 -21.73 -3.06 -6.89
CA ASP A 77 -22.14 -3.78 -8.07
C ASP A 77 -21.04 -3.77 -9.13
N ALA A 78 -20.98 -4.80 -9.96
CA ALA A 78 -19.97 -4.91 -11.01
C ALA A 78 -20.00 -3.74 -12.01
N SER A 79 -21.13 -3.05 -12.15
CA SER A 79 -21.28 -1.84 -12.95
C SER A 79 -20.60 -0.61 -12.34
N GLU A 80 -20.59 -0.49 -11.02
CA GLU A 80 -19.90 0.59 -10.29
C GLU A 80 -18.39 0.47 -10.42
N MET A 81 -17.85 -0.73 -10.64
CA MET A 81 -16.43 -0.97 -10.85
C MET A 81 -15.93 -0.68 -12.28
N GLN A 82 -16.80 -0.22 -13.19
CA GLN A 82 -16.48 0.04 -14.60
C GLN A 82 -16.64 1.52 -14.99
N THR A 83 -16.67 2.41 -14.02
CA THR A 83 -16.91 3.85 -14.23
C THR A 83 -15.70 4.56 -14.83
N LEU A 84 -14.47 4.15 -14.46
CA LEU A 84 -13.24 4.72 -14.99
C LEU A 84 -12.89 4.14 -16.36
N LYS A 85 -12.65 5.00 -17.32
CA LYS A 85 -12.31 4.65 -18.71
C LYS A 85 -11.00 5.29 -19.14
N LEU A 86 -10.47 4.84 -20.27
CA LEU A 86 -9.24 5.39 -20.84
C LEU A 86 -9.35 6.89 -21.13
N LYS A 87 -10.53 7.36 -21.56
CA LYS A 87 -10.81 8.79 -21.77
C LYS A 87 -10.57 9.65 -20.52
N ASP A 88 -10.85 9.09 -19.34
CA ASP A 88 -10.68 9.80 -18.06
C ASP A 88 -9.21 9.95 -17.72
N TYR A 89 -8.39 8.91 -18.00
CA TYR A 89 -6.94 8.99 -17.91
C TYR A 89 -6.36 10.04 -18.87
N GLU A 90 -6.80 10.02 -20.15
CA GLU A 90 -6.35 10.99 -21.15
C GLU A 90 -6.74 12.43 -20.76
N LEU A 91 -7.96 12.62 -20.27
CA LEU A 91 -8.43 13.91 -19.76
C LEU A 91 -7.55 14.43 -18.64
N LEU A 92 -7.27 13.59 -17.66
CA LEU A 92 -6.43 13.97 -16.53
C LEU A 92 -4.98 14.25 -16.98
N LYS A 93 -4.41 13.41 -17.86
CA LYS A 93 -3.04 13.59 -18.38
C LYS A 93 -2.86 14.92 -19.09
N GLU A 94 -3.88 15.40 -19.79
CA GLU A 94 -3.81 16.64 -20.58
C GLU A 94 -4.16 17.90 -19.80
N ASN A 95 -5.00 17.82 -18.78
CA ASN A 95 -5.62 18.98 -18.14
C ASN A 95 -5.21 19.24 -16.70
N THR A 96 -4.48 18.32 -16.05
CA THR A 96 -4.02 18.56 -14.68
C THR A 96 -2.73 19.35 -14.61
N ARG A 97 -2.65 20.28 -13.64
CA ARG A 97 -1.50 21.18 -13.41
C ARG A 97 -0.67 20.77 -12.21
N TYR A 98 -1.26 20.02 -11.28
CA TYR A 98 -0.64 19.67 -10.02
C TYR A 98 -0.07 18.26 -9.99
N LEU A 99 -0.13 17.51 -11.13
CA LEU A 99 0.45 16.17 -11.26
C LEU A 99 1.81 16.20 -11.95
N SER A 100 2.77 15.46 -11.42
CA SER A 100 4.07 15.21 -12.05
C SER A 100 4.02 13.99 -12.97
N ALA A 101 3.25 12.97 -12.61
CA ALA A 101 3.13 11.72 -13.34
C ALA A 101 1.73 11.12 -13.15
N ILE A 102 1.24 10.41 -14.17
CA ILE A 102 -0.06 9.73 -14.13
C ILE A 102 0.01 8.43 -14.93
N SER A 103 -0.54 7.36 -14.39
CA SER A 103 -0.58 6.03 -15.01
C SER A 103 -1.93 5.36 -14.81
N PRO A 104 -2.56 4.84 -15.88
CA PRO A 104 -3.70 3.96 -15.73
C PRO A 104 -3.23 2.65 -15.10
N SER A 105 -4.13 1.94 -14.45
CA SER A 105 -3.82 0.66 -13.81
C SER A 105 -4.93 -0.35 -14.08
N VAL A 106 -4.50 -1.51 -14.57
CA VAL A 106 -5.29 -2.73 -14.65
C VAL A 106 -4.42 -3.88 -14.17
N ASN A 107 -4.95 -4.86 -13.50
CA ASN A 107 -4.16 -5.99 -13.02
C ASN A 107 -4.84 -7.33 -13.25
N SER A 108 -4.03 -8.37 -13.35
CA SER A 108 -4.46 -9.75 -13.45
C SER A 108 -3.46 -10.65 -12.76
N SER A 109 -3.92 -11.46 -11.81
CA SER A 109 -3.08 -12.43 -11.13
C SER A 109 -3.15 -13.78 -11.84
N GLY A 110 -2.01 -14.49 -11.93
CA GLY A 110 -1.96 -15.78 -12.58
C GLY A 110 -0.56 -16.39 -12.56
N GLN A 111 -0.40 -17.48 -13.31
CA GLN A 111 0.86 -18.20 -13.41
C GLN A 111 1.72 -17.65 -14.55
N PHE A 112 2.96 -17.33 -14.24
CA PHE A 112 4.02 -17.05 -15.21
C PHE A 112 4.87 -18.29 -15.41
N VAL A 113 5.21 -18.58 -16.65
CA VAL A 113 5.95 -19.81 -17.02
C VAL A 113 7.14 -19.44 -17.90
N SER A 114 8.31 -19.97 -17.55
CA SER A 114 9.53 -19.93 -18.37
C SER A 114 10.17 -21.32 -18.41
N GLY A 115 10.17 -21.96 -19.57
CA GLY A 115 10.65 -23.34 -19.68
C GLY A 115 9.88 -24.29 -18.76
N ASN A 116 10.59 -24.90 -17.81
CA ASN A 116 10.03 -25.82 -16.82
C ASN A 116 9.65 -25.13 -15.49
N ASN A 117 10.01 -23.86 -15.32
CA ASN A 117 9.76 -23.11 -14.09
C ASN A 117 8.44 -22.33 -14.21
N ASN A 118 7.74 -22.20 -13.09
CA ASN A 118 6.54 -21.38 -13.00
C ASN A 118 6.48 -20.68 -11.63
N THR A 119 5.86 -19.50 -11.60
CA THR A 119 5.60 -18.74 -10.37
C THR A 119 4.25 -18.05 -10.47
N PRO A 120 3.42 -18.07 -9.41
CA PRO A 120 2.26 -17.21 -9.33
C PRO A 120 2.73 -15.78 -9.10
N SER A 121 2.16 -14.80 -9.80
CA SER A 121 2.42 -13.39 -9.58
C SER A 121 1.30 -12.52 -10.16
N THR A 122 1.37 -11.22 -9.94
CA THR A 122 0.40 -10.27 -10.48
C THR A 122 1.03 -9.43 -11.58
N MET A 123 0.37 -9.44 -12.75
CA MET A 123 0.69 -8.55 -13.86
C MET A 123 -0.06 -7.23 -13.69
N TYR A 124 0.68 -6.14 -13.69
CA TYR A 124 0.14 -4.78 -13.68
C TYR A 124 0.31 -4.17 -15.08
N GLY A 125 -0.81 -3.84 -15.69
CA GLY A 125 -0.86 -3.05 -16.93
C GLY A 125 -0.83 -1.57 -16.59
N ILE A 126 0.27 -0.90 -16.96
CA ILE A 126 0.59 0.47 -16.54
C ILE A 126 1.21 1.25 -17.71
N SER A 127 1.41 2.57 -17.53
CA SER A 127 2.27 3.41 -18.39
C SER A 127 3.70 3.47 -17.84
N PRO A 128 4.68 3.93 -18.64
CA PRO A 128 6.06 4.11 -18.16
C PRO A 128 6.19 5.03 -16.93
N ASP A 129 5.32 6.03 -16.80
CA ASP A 129 5.29 6.98 -15.68
C ASP A 129 5.07 6.30 -14.31
N TYR A 130 4.57 5.07 -14.29
CA TYR A 130 4.34 4.30 -13.07
C TYR A 130 5.62 4.06 -12.25
N LEU A 131 6.78 3.99 -12.92
CA LEU A 131 8.06 3.86 -12.20
C LEU A 131 8.32 5.07 -11.30
N GLU A 132 8.05 6.27 -11.81
CA GLU A 132 8.18 7.51 -11.03
C GLU A 132 7.19 7.53 -9.87
N ILE A 133 5.89 7.26 -10.14
CA ILE A 133 4.83 7.25 -9.13
C ILE A 133 5.15 6.30 -7.97
N ARG A 134 5.67 5.11 -8.27
CA ARG A 134 5.97 4.06 -7.28
C ARG A 134 7.43 4.06 -6.83
N GLN A 135 8.24 5.02 -7.30
CA GLN A 135 9.68 5.09 -7.02
C GLN A 135 10.40 3.76 -7.28
N LEU A 136 10.03 3.10 -8.38
CA LEU A 136 10.67 1.89 -8.85
C LEU A 136 11.85 2.25 -9.76
N LYS A 137 12.87 1.40 -9.78
CA LYS A 137 14.04 1.55 -10.65
C LYS A 137 14.29 0.24 -11.39
N VAL A 138 14.68 0.35 -12.64
CA VAL A 138 15.17 -0.80 -13.42
C VAL A 138 16.63 -1.01 -13.06
N GLU A 139 17.03 -2.22 -12.77
CA GLU A 139 18.40 -2.62 -12.45
C GLU A 139 19.12 -3.14 -13.72
N ASP A 140 18.44 -4.04 -14.44
CA ASP A 140 18.96 -4.62 -15.67
C ASP A 140 17.98 -4.39 -16.82
N GLY A 141 18.46 -4.03 -18.01
CA GLY A 141 17.65 -3.71 -19.17
C GLY A 141 17.03 -2.31 -19.09
N GLU A 142 15.84 -2.14 -19.65
CA GLU A 142 15.17 -0.86 -19.77
C GLU A 142 13.64 -1.01 -19.50
N MET A 143 12.98 0.10 -19.20
CA MET A 143 11.53 0.17 -19.16
C MET A 143 10.95 0.15 -20.57
N PHE A 144 9.77 -0.44 -20.77
CA PHE A 144 9.05 -0.33 -22.04
C PHE A 144 8.65 1.14 -22.29
N THR A 145 8.50 1.48 -23.56
CA THR A 145 8.29 2.86 -24.03
C THR A 145 6.80 3.19 -24.23
N GLU A 146 6.48 4.48 -24.41
CA GLU A 146 5.14 4.91 -24.84
C GLU A 146 4.77 4.33 -26.22
N GLU A 147 5.73 4.03 -27.08
CA GLU A 147 5.48 3.36 -28.37
C GLU A 147 5.03 1.92 -28.16
N ASP A 148 5.63 1.20 -27.19
CA ASP A 148 5.18 -0.14 -26.80
C ASP A 148 3.75 -0.12 -26.24
N VAL A 149 3.40 0.93 -25.52
CA VAL A 149 2.03 1.15 -25.04
C VAL A 149 1.07 1.36 -26.21
N LYS A 150 1.40 2.23 -27.16
CA LYS A 150 0.55 2.53 -28.32
C LYS A 150 0.34 1.31 -29.22
N THR A 151 1.39 0.54 -29.46
CA THR A 151 1.36 -0.65 -30.30
C THR A 151 0.81 -1.89 -29.58
N SER A 152 0.54 -1.80 -28.29
CA SER A 152 0.16 -2.93 -27.43
C SER A 152 1.19 -4.08 -27.55
N ALA A 153 2.47 -3.72 -27.43
CA ALA A 153 3.59 -4.64 -27.52
C ALA A 153 3.55 -5.68 -26.39
N LYS A 154 3.94 -6.91 -26.68
CA LYS A 154 4.03 -8.00 -25.71
C LYS A 154 5.38 -7.99 -25.01
N VAL A 155 5.64 -6.93 -24.28
CA VAL A 155 6.85 -6.72 -23.48
C VAL A 155 6.49 -6.60 -22.01
N CYS A 156 7.44 -6.93 -21.13
CA CYS A 156 7.26 -6.77 -19.69
C CYS A 156 8.58 -6.48 -18.99
N VAL A 157 8.45 -5.83 -17.83
CA VAL A 157 9.50 -5.66 -16.83
C VAL A 157 9.11 -6.48 -15.63
N ILE A 158 10.02 -7.27 -15.07
CA ILE A 158 9.73 -8.19 -13.97
C ILE A 158 10.43 -7.75 -12.69
N GLY A 159 9.81 -8.00 -11.54
CA GLY A 159 10.43 -7.82 -10.25
C GLY A 159 11.44 -8.93 -9.93
N LYS A 160 12.29 -8.68 -8.94
CA LYS A 160 13.41 -9.58 -8.58
C LYS A 160 12.94 -10.96 -8.15
N THR A 161 11.90 -11.06 -7.34
CA THR A 161 11.32 -12.34 -6.90
C THR A 161 10.83 -13.18 -8.08
N VAL A 162 10.18 -12.56 -9.06
CA VAL A 162 9.72 -13.26 -10.28
C VAL A 162 10.91 -13.73 -11.10
N ALA A 163 11.96 -12.90 -11.24
CA ALA A 163 13.18 -13.25 -11.94
C ALA A 163 13.88 -14.47 -11.29
N ASP A 164 14.06 -14.45 -9.98
CA ASP A 164 14.74 -15.51 -9.23
C ASP A 164 13.96 -16.83 -9.25
N ASN A 165 12.63 -16.77 -9.25
CA ASN A 165 11.77 -17.96 -9.33
C ASN A 165 11.73 -18.60 -10.73
N LEU A 166 11.80 -17.78 -11.79
CA LEU A 166 11.73 -18.27 -13.18
C LEU A 166 13.10 -18.66 -13.74
N PHE A 167 14.19 -18.02 -13.29
CA PHE A 167 15.55 -18.18 -13.83
C PHE A 167 16.53 -18.67 -12.75
N THR A 168 16.23 -19.82 -12.17
CA THR A 168 16.96 -20.42 -11.02
C THR A 168 18.42 -20.76 -11.28
N ASN A 169 18.82 -20.88 -12.54
CA ASN A 169 20.19 -21.27 -12.95
C ASN A 169 21.13 -20.08 -13.16
N GLY A 170 20.76 -18.87 -12.73
CA GLY A 170 21.56 -17.65 -12.96
C GLY A 170 21.55 -17.16 -14.40
N GLU A 171 20.56 -17.54 -15.16
CA GLU A 171 20.35 -17.08 -16.53
C GLU A 171 19.89 -15.64 -16.55
N ASP A 172 20.41 -14.83 -17.49
CA ASP A 172 19.94 -13.46 -17.70
C ASP A 172 18.47 -13.46 -18.17
N PRO A 173 17.55 -12.85 -17.41
CA PRO A 173 16.15 -12.76 -17.80
C PRO A 173 15.89 -11.83 -18.99
N VAL A 174 16.72 -10.80 -19.21
CA VAL A 174 16.50 -9.77 -20.24
C VAL A 174 16.58 -10.38 -21.64
N GLY A 175 15.59 -10.09 -22.47
CA GLY A 175 15.45 -10.62 -23.82
C GLY A 175 14.74 -11.97 -23.90
N ARG A 176 14.58 -12.70 -22.78
CA ARG A 176 13.85 -13.97 -22.73
C ARG A 176 12.34 -13.78 -22.79
N VAL A 177 11.65 -14.86 -23.08
CA VAL A 177 10.19 -14.87 -23.19
C VAL A 177 9.58 -15.69 -22.06
N ILE A 178 8.65 -15.08 -21.33
CA ILE A 178 7.79 -15.72 -20.34
C ILE A 178 6.36 -15.77 -20.86
N ARG A 179 5.55 -16.69 -20.37
CA ARG A 179 4.14 -16.81 -20.73
C ARG A 179 3.27 -16.52 -19.53
N PHE A 180 2.24 -15.71 -19.75
CA PHE A 180 1.12 -15.52 -18.84
C PHE A 180 -0.12 -16.14 -19.49
N GLY A 181 -0.57 -17.26 -18.93
CA GLY A 181 -1.56 -18.10 -19.61
C GLY A 181 -1.05 -18.54 -20.99
N THR A 182 -1.76 -18.16 -22.05
CA THR A 182 -1.40 -18.44 -23.44
C THR A 182 -0.59 -17.33 -24.12
N THR A 183 -0.44 -16.17 -23.47
CA THR A 183 0.17 -14.98 -24.08
C THR A 183 1.67 -14.91 -23.73
N PRO A 184 2.56 -14.90 -24.74
CA PRO A 184 3.99 -14.70 -24.51
C PRO A 184 4.31 -13.21 -24.31
N PHE A 185 5.27 -12.91 -23.40
CA PHE A 185 5.81 -11.59 -23.14
C PHE A 185 7.33 -11.67 -23.17
N ARG A 186 7.98 -10.76 -23.89
CA ARG A 186 9.44 -10.60 -23.87
C ARG A 186 9.83 -9.71 -22.70
N ILE A 187 10.74 -10.18 -21.87
CA ILE A 187 11.32 -9.39 -20.77
C ILE A 187 12.25 -8.35 -21.36
N VAL A 188 12.02 -7.08 -21.05
CA VAL A 188 12.85 -5.94 -21.48
C VAL A 188 13.66 -5.36 -20.32
N GLY A 189 13.28 -5.64 -19.07
CA GLY A 189 14.03 -5.21 -17.91
C GLY A 189 13.66 -5.99 -16.66
N VAL A 190 14.51 -5.84 -15.64
CA VAL A 190 14.34 -6.37 -14.29
C VAL A 190 14.41 -5.20 -13.32
N LEU A 191 13.44 -5.14 -12.38
CA LEU A 191 13.40 -4.10 -11.36
C LEU A 191 14.47 -4.34 -10.29
N LYS A 192 15.00 -3.24 -9.78
CA LYS A 192 15.84 -3.26 -8.59
C LYS A 192 15.01 -3.71 -7.40
N SER A 193 15.54 -4.66 -6.63
CA SER A 193 14.85 -5.18 -5.46
C SER A 193 14.56 -4.09 -4.42
N LYS A 194 13.32 -4.08 -3.92
CA LYS A 194 12.88 -3.31 -2.75
C LYS A 194 12.72 -4.20 -1.51
N GLY A 195 12.61 -5.51 -1.69
CA GLY A 195 12.40 -6.48 -0.61
C GLY A 195 10.99 -6.43 -0.03
N TYR A 196 10.89 -6.86 1.23
CA TYR A 196 9.62 -6.90 1.94
C TYR A 196 9.31 -5.55 2.58
N ASN A 197 8.05 -5.12 2.46
CA ASN A 197 7.60 -3.95 3.22
C ASN A 197 7.43 -4.29 4.72
N SER A 198 7.18 -3.28 5.56
CA SER A 198 7.02 -3.48 7.01
C SER A 198 5.80 -4.34 7.40
N PHE A 199 4.91 -4.65 6.46
CA PHE A 199 3.78 -5.57 6.63
C PHE A 199 4.11 -7.00 6.19
N GLY A 200 5.34 -7.27 5.77
CA GLY A 200 5.78 -8.58 5.31
C GLY A 200 5.33 -8.94 3.90
N MET A 201 4.81 -7.97 3.12
CA MET A 201 4.47 -8.19 1.72
C MET A 201 5.69 -8.00 0.84
N ASP A 202 5.91 -8.93 -0.06
CA ASP A 202 6.97 -8.85 -1.06
C ASP A 202 6.63 -7.80 -2.13
N GLN A 203 7.48 -6.77 -2.26
CA GLN A 203 7.32 -5.72 -3.24
C GLN A 203 7.92 -6.08 -4.61
N ASP A 204 8.68 -7.17 -4.66
CA ASP A 204 9.42 -7.64 -5.83
C ASP A 204 8.66 -8.76 -6.59
N ASP A 205 7.52 -9.23 -6.05
CA ASP A 205 6.65 -10.20 -6.72
C ASP A 205 5.62 -9.51 -7.63
N ILE A 206 6.12 -8.85 -8.67
CA ILE A 206 5.32 -8.10 -9.65
C ILE A 206 5.84 -8.27 -11.07
N VAL A 207 4.94 -8.15 -12.04
CA VAL A 207 5.24 -8.04 -13.47
C VAL A 207 4.55 -6.81 -14.03
N LEU A 208 5.30 -5.94 -14.67
CA LEU A 208 4.81 -4.71 -15.29
C LEU A 208 4.73 -4.88 -16.79
N ALA A 209 3.60 -4.51 -17.40
CA ALA A 209 3.39 -4.58 -18.85
C ALA A 209 2.60 -3.36 -19.34
N PRO A 210 2.62 -3.03 -20.64
CA PRO A 210 1.79 -1.96 -21.19
C PRO A 210 0.31 -2.20 -20.89
N TYR A 211 -0.39 -1.21 -20.30
CA TYR A 211 -1.80 -1.34 -19.94
C TYR A 211 -2.68 -1.73 -21.13
N THR A 212 -2.36 -1.22 -22.31
CA THR A 212 -3.08 -1.55 -23.55
C THR A 212 -2.99 -3.03 -23.90
N THR A 213 -1.84 -3.66 -23.64
CA THR A 213 -1.63 -5.10 -23.85
C THR A 213 -2.43 -5.91 -22.85
N VAL A 214 -2.38 -5.54 -21.57
CA VAL A 214 -3.13 -6.24 -20.51
C VAL A 214 -4.63 -6.11 -20.74
N MET A 215 -5.14 -4.91 -21.01
CA MET A 215 -6.55 -4.68 -21.31
C MET A 215 -7.05 -5.48 -22.50
N LYS A 216 -6.31 -5.47 -23.63
CA LYS A 216 -6.77 -6.08 -24.89
C LYS A 216 -6.56 -7.58 -24.95
N ARG A 217 -5.46 -8.11 -24.37
CA ARG A 217 -5.02 -9.49 -24.59
C ARG A 217 -5.18 -10.40 -23.39
N ILE A 218 -5.23 -9.84 -22.20
CA ILE A 218 -5.35 -10.61 -20.94
C ILE A 218 -6.77 -10.52 -20.39
N LEU A 219 -7.27 -9.31 -20.18
CA LEU A 219 -8.55 -9.07 -19.52
C LEU A 219 -9.72 -8.94 -20.51
N ALA A 220 -9.47 -8.53 -21.75
CA ALA A 220 -10.49 -8.19 -22.74
C ALA A 220 -11.53 -7.16 -22.21
N VAL A 221 -11.05 -6.10 -21.54
CA VAL A 221 -11.86 -5.05 -20.92
C VAL A 221 -11.59 -3.70 -21.56
N THR A 222 -12.56 -2.77 -21.41
CA THR A 222 -12.47 -1.39 -21.90
C THR A 222 -12.46 -0.35 -20.78
N TYR A 223 -12.47 -0.78 -19.54
CA TYR A 223 -12.44 0.05 -18.34
C TYR A 223 -11.13 -0.11 -17.59
N LEU A 224 -10.80 0.87 -16.76
CA LEU A 224 -9.64 0.85 -15.87
C LEU A 224 -10.07 0.37 -14.48
N GLN A 225 -9.19 -0.36 -13.82
CA GLN A 225 -9.38 -0.75 -12.42
C GLN A 225 -8.89 0.33 -11.46
N GLY A 226 -8.13 1.29 -11.97
CA GLY A 226 -7.69 2.47 -11.24
C GLY A 226 -6.81 3.38 -12.10
N ILE A 227 -6.51 4.54 -11.55
CA ILE A 227 -5.49 5.46 -12.08
C ILE A 227 -4.60 5.83 -10.90
N ASN A 228 -3.31 5.73 -11.08
CA ASN A 228 -2.31 6.18 -10.12
C ASN A 228 -1.70 7.48 -10.60
N ALA A 229 -1.54 8.44 -9.73
CA ALA A 229 -0.92 9.72 -10.03
C ALA A 229 0.05 10.11 -8.92
N SER A 230 0.92 11.05 -9.22
CA SER A 230 1.82 11.67 -8.27
C SER A 230 1.66 13.18 -8.34
N ALA A 231 1.40 13.84 -7.22
CA ALA A 231 1.42 15.29 -7.15
C ALA A 231 2.85 15.81 -7.33
N ILE A 232 3.02 17.04 -7.84
CA ILE A 232 4.34 17.65 -8.05
C ILE A 232 5.11 17.75 -6.73
N THR A 233 4.42 18.06 -5.65
CA THR A 233 4.98 18.09 -4.28
C THR A 233 3.94 17.59 -3.29
N GLU A 234 4.38 17.12 -2.14
CA GLU A 234 3.52 16.64 -1.05
C GLU A 234 2.49 17.70 -0.61
N GLY A 235 2.90 18.97 -0.54
CA GLY A 235 1.98 20.06 -0.19
C GLY A 235 0.94 20.45 -1.25
N MET A 236 0.98 19.85 -2.44
CA MET A 236 0.00 20.07 -3.53
C MET A 236 -0.97 18.91 -3.72
N THR A 237 -0.94 17.92 -2.85
CA THR A 237 -1.79 16.73 -2.95
C THR A 237 -3.27 17.09 -2.89
N ASP A 238 -3.67 17.98 -1.98
CA ASP A 238 -5.08 18.39 -1.83
C ASP A 238 -5.57 19.15 -3.06
N GLN A 239 -4.75 20.09 -3.60
CA GLN A 239 -5.10 20.81 -4.83
C GLN A 239 -5.20 19.86 -6.03
N ALA A 240 -4.31 18.86 -6.10
CA ALA A 240 -4.40 17.84 -7.15
C ALA A 240 -5.68 17.01 -7.03
N ILE A 241 -6.08 16.63 -5.83
CA ILE A 241 -7.32 15.88 -5.57
C ILE A 241 -8.55 16.72 -5.96
N GLU A 242 -8.59 18.00 -5.59
CA GLU A 242 -9.69 18.90 -5.98
C GLU A 242 -9.78 19.05 -7.49
N GLU A 243 -8.65 19.25 -8.18
CA GLU A 243 -8.61 19.37 -9.65
C GLU A 243 -9.06 18.07 -10.33
N ILE A 244 -8.54 16.91 -9.89
CA ILE A 244 -8.96 15.60 -10.40
C ILE A 244 -10.46 15.37 -10.19
N THR A 245 -10.96 15.68 -9.00
CA THR A 245 -12.39 15.54 -8.67
C THR A 245 -13.25 16.37 -9.62
N SER A 246 -12.90 17.64 -9.82
CA SER A 246 -13.61 18.54 -10.71
C SER A 246 -13.66 18.01 -12.15
N LEU A 247 -12.50 17.59 -12.69
CA LEU A 247 -12.40 17.08 -14.06
C LEU A 247 -13.16 15.77 -14.25
N LEU A 248 -13.11 14.85 -13.28
CA LEU A 248 -13.83 13.59 -13.35
C LEU A 248 -15.35 13.79 -13.23
N ARG A 249 -15.81 14.67 -12.33
CA ARG A 249 -17.24 15.03 -12.22
C ARG A 249 -17.78 15.58 -13.54
N GLU A 250 -17.00 16.45 -14.20
CA GLU A 250 -17.35 16.98 -15.53
C GLU A 250 -17.38 15.88 -16.59
N SER A 251 -16.35 15.01 -16.66
CA SER A 251 -16.29 13.88 -17.60
C SER A 251 -17.44 12.90 -17.45
N HIS A 252 -17.82 12.65 -16.19
CA HIS A 252 -18.89 11.72 -15.84
C HIS A 252 -20.28 12.37 -15.84
N LYS A 253 -20.37 13.70 -16.08
CA LYS A 253 -21.60 14.50 -16.11
C LYS A 253 -22.38 14.41 -14.80
N LEU A 254 -21.69 14.43 -13.68
CA LEU A 254 -22.27 14.45 -12.34
C LEU A 254 -22.71 15.88 -11.99
N GLY A 255 -23.99 16.05 -11.59
CA GLY A 255 -24.57 17.33 -11.17
C GLY A 255 -24.20 17.72 -9.73
N GLU A 256 -24.58 18.95 -9.34
CA GLU A 256 -24.50 19.37 -7.94
C GLU A 256 -25.46 18.48 -7.11
N GLY A 257 -24.90 17.74 -6.15
CA GLY A 257 -25.67 16.82 -5.29
C GLY A 257 -25.64 15.36 -5.70
N ASP A 258 -25.11 15.03 -6.88
CA ASP A 258 -24.85 13.62 -7.24
C ASP A 258 -23.64 13.09 -6.47
N GLU A 259 -23.73 11.86 -6.00
CA GLU A 259 -22.59 11.15 -5.38
C GLU A 259 -21.55 10.79 -6.44
N ASP A 260 -20.27 10.86 -6.07
CA ASP A 260 -19.18 10.49 -6.96
C ASP A 260 -19.20 8.97 -7.23
N ASN A 261 -19.02 8.60 -8.49
CA ASN A 261 -18.90 7.21 -8.93
C ASN A 261 -17.44 6.76 -9.07
N PHE A 262 -16.54 7.46 -8.39
CA PHE A 262 -15.13 7.18 -8.22
C PHE A 262 -14.72 7.57 -6.79
N SER A 263 -13.61 7.06 -6.33
CA SER A 263 -12.99 7.45 -5.04
C SER A 263 -11.54 7.84 -5.27
N ILE A 264 -11.12 8.91 -4.62
CA ILE A 264 -9.75 9.41 -4.69
C ILE A 264 -9.17 9.34 -3.28
N ARG A 265 -7.99 8.77 -3.16
CA ARG A 265 -7.28 8.68 -1.88
C ARG A 265 -5.82 9.02 -2.05
N SER A 266 -5.30 9.82 -1.14
CA SER A 266 -3.86 10.03 -1.05
C SER A 266 -3.20 8.91 -0.25
N GLN A 267 -1.90 8.72 -0.49
CA GLN A 267 -1.09 7.82 0.32
C GLN A 267 -1.05 8.27 1.78
N GLU A 268 -1.08 9.58 2.02
CA GLU A 268 -1.11 10.16 3.36
C GLU A 268 -2.42 9.83 4.11
N GLU A 269 -3.58 9.96 3.46
CA GLU A 269 -4.87 9.56 4.06
C GLU A 269 -4.89 8.08 4.45
N MET A 270 -4.39 7.21 3.58
CA MET A 270 -4.29 5.77 3.90
C MET A 270 -3.42 5.53 5.13
N ALA A 271 -2.32 6.24 5.25
CA ALA A 271 -1.44 6.18 6.39
C ALA A 271 -2.08 6.68 7.68
N GLN A 272 -2.80 7.80 7.59
CA GLN A 272 -3.54 8.36 8.73
C GLN A 272 -4.61 7.38 9.22
N MET A 273 -5.34 6.71 8.32
CA MET A 273 -6.31 5.67 8.68
C MET A 273 -5.66 4.51 9.43
N MET A 274 -4.50 4.02 8.94
CA MET A 274 -3.76 2.95 9.61
C MET A 274 -3.22 3.39 10.98
N THR A 275 -2.72 4.62 11.08
CA THR A 275 -2.21 5.19 12.32
C THR A 275 -3.33 5.36 13.35
N SER A 276 -4.50 5.87 12.94
CA SER A 276 -5.63 6.07 13.84
C SER A 276 -6.19 4.76 14.39
N THR A 277 -6.18 3.69 13.59
CA THR A 277 -6.52 2.34 14.04
C THR A 277 -5.54 1.85 15.11
N SER A 278 -4.24 2.03 14.89
CA SER A 278 -3.19 1.68 15.85
C SER A 278 -3.31 2.50 17.15
N ASP A 279 -3.59 3.79 17.06
CA ASP A 279 -3.81 4.67 18.21
C ASP A 279 -5.05 4.24 19.01
N THR A 280 -6.15 3.88 18.37
CA THR A 280 -7.36 3.37 19.01
C THR A 280 -7.09 2.08 19.78
N MET A 281 -6.37 1.12 19.17
CA MET A 281 -5.96 -0.11 19.84
C MET A 281 -5.06 0.18 21.04
N SER A 282 -4.12 1.11 20.92
CA SER A 282 -3.23 1.52 22.02
C SER A 282 -4.01 2.11 23.19
N VAL A 283 -5.02 2.95 22.92
CA VAL A 283 -5.89 3.54 23.97
C VAL A 283 -6.72 2.46 24.68
N LEU A 284 -7.32 1.53 23.92
CA LEU A 284 -8.10 0.42 24.51
C LEU A 284 -7.24 -0.43 25.46
N LEU A 285 -6.05 -0.77 25.01
CA LEU A 285 -5.14 -1.57 25.81
C LEU A 285 -4.63 -0.79 27.06
N LEU A 286 -4.41 0.54 26.93
CA LEU A 286 -4.05 1.41 28.04
C LEU A 286 -5.17 1.42 29.11
N VAL A 287 -6.42 1.52 28.69
CA VAL A 287 -7.58 1.45 29.60
C VAL A 287 -7.61 0.12 30.36
N VAL A 288 -7.40 -1.01 29.66
CA VAL A 288 -7.33 -2.34 30.26
C VAL A 288 -6.18 -2.43 31.28
N ALA A 289 -5.01 -1.90 30.94
CA ALA A 289 -3.86 -1.87 31.84
C ALA A 289 -4.13 -1.00 33.09
N CYS A 290 -4.78 0.17 32.94
CA CYS A 290 -5.18 1.02 34.05
C CYS A 290 -6.18 0.31 34.99
N ILE A 291 -7.19 -0.36 34.43
CA ILE A 291 -8.15 -1.15 35.23
C ILE A 291 -7.41 -2.25 36.00
N SER A 292 -6.50 -2.98 35.34
CA SER A 292 -5.71 -4.03 35.98
C SER A 292 -4.83 -3.49 37.12
N LEU A 293 -4.27 -2.29 36.96
CA LEU A 293 -3.51 -1.60 38.02
C LEU A 293 -4.38 -1.21 39.22
N ILE A 294 -5.59 -0.71 38.98
CA ILE A 294 -6.55 -0.33 40.05
C ILE A 294 -7.02 -1.56 40.80
N VAL A 295 -7.28 -2.68 40.10
CA VAL A 295 -7.77 -3.93 40.73
C VAL A 295 -6.62 -4.66 41.45
N GLY A 296 -5.39 -4.52 40.99
CA GLY A 296 -4.21 -5.19 41.59
C GLY A 296 -3.53 -4.39 42.70
N GLY A 297 -3.80 -3.09 42.84
CA GLY A 297 -3.26 -2.23 43.90
C GLY A 297 -4.28 -2.02 45.02
#